data_e8c0887c0467110f2d5ea36fb8593c58
#
_entry.id   e8c0887c0467110f2d5ea36fb8593c58
#
_cell.length_a   1.000
_cell.length_b   1.000
_cell.length_c   1.000
_cell.angle_alpha   90.00
_cell.angle_beta   90.00
_cell.angle_gamma   90.00
#
_symmetry.space_group_name_H-M   'P 1'
#
loop_
_entity.id
_entity.type
_entity.pdbx_description
1 polymer ?
#
loop_
_entity_poly.entity_id
_entity_poly.type
_entity_poly.pdbx_seq_one_letter_code
_entity_poly.pdbx_strand_id
1 'polypeptide(L)'
;MRKLNVLIFIVTLSLNVALAQVADYVVLSEIYGGGGEQGSHWSNDYITLYNPTSDAVDLSTWSVQYAIFNSSTWRVTNLIGTIPAGGYYAIQMGGGVQGIAPLPFTPNVIGNINIDKNKGKIALVNIQSALTVSNPIGNPNVIDFVGYGNGTNAFEGSEPAPQSSTTESVRRKDNNGNNTYGINGNGWDSNDNFLDFYLENNLVVNPPLPVELSFFSAIILENGVKLKWRTETEISNYGFEILRSTQNDEWDVLGFVRGYGNSNSPKNYSFVDENVSSGKYSYRLKQIDTDGQFEYSKVIEVVAGKIPNEIVLEQNYPNPFNPTTTIKFAVAETQKAELKVFDVLGNEVVSLFNGVAEEGIIYELELNGENLSSGIYFYRLETNSKVENRKMLLLK
;
A
#
# COMPACT_ATOMS: atom_id res chain seq x y z
N MET A 1 -73.53 -1.65 37.63
CA MET A 1 -72.60 -2.13 36.54
C MET A 1 -71.32 -1.31 36.62
N ARG A 2 -70.24 -1.86 37.21
CA ARG A 2 -68.92 -1.24 37.26
C ARG A 2 -68.15 -1.62 35.96
N LYS A 3 -67.77 -0.62 35.17
CA LYS A 3 -66.90 -0.82 33.98
C LYS A 3 -65.49 -1.05 34.47
N LEU A 4 -64.94 -2.19 34.16
CA LEU A 4 -63.51 -2.57 34.36
C LEU A 4 -62.70 -1.99 33.21
N ASN A 5 -61.90 -0.95 33.47
CA ASN A 5 -60.94 -0.46 32.49
C ASN A 5 -59.68 -1.34 32.57
N VAL A 6 -59.45 -2.16 31.57
CA VAL A 6 -58.21 -2.92 31.41
C VAL A 6 -57.22 -2.01 30.69
N LEU A 7 -56.19 -1.59 31.41
CA LEU A 7 -55.05 -0.84 30.82
C LEU A 7 -54.06 -1.85 30.24
N ILE A 8 -53.99 -1.98 28.92
CA ILE A 8 -53.00 -2.81 28.23
C ILE A 8 -51.71 -1.97 28.16
N PHE A 9 -50.69 -2.35 28.89
CA PHE A 9 -49.33 -1.87 28.71
C PHE A 9 -48.70 -2.60 27.54
N ILE A 10 -48.57 -1.92 26.40
CA ILE A 10 -47.73 -2.41 25.30
C ILE A 10 -46.29 -2.02 25.64
N VAL A 11 -45.52 -2.98 26.12
CA VAL A 11 -44.05 -2.83 26.20
C VAL A 11 -43.51 -3.03 24.80
N THR A 12 -43.18 -1.96 24.10
CA THR A 12 -42.40 -2.01 22.90
C THR A 12 -40.95 -2.31 23.28
N LEU A 13 -40.56 -3.57 23.18
CA LEU A 13 -39.14 -3.96 23.19
C LEU A 13 -38.55 -3.47 21.91
N SER A 14 -37.88 -2.31 21.91
CA SER A 14 -37.03 -1.90 20.81
C SER A 14 -35.79 -2.80 20.81
N LEU A 15 -35.82 -3.85 19.99
CA LEU A 15 -34.61 -4.56 19.61
C LEU A 15 -33.79 -3.56 18.82
N ASN A 16 -32.79 -2.94 19.43
CA ASN A 16 -31.70 -2.31 18.71
C ASN A 16 -30.87 -3.44 18.11
N VAL A 17 -31.25 -3.95 16.95
CA VAL A 17 -30.35 -4.69 16.09
C VAL A 17 -29.35 -3.65 15.59
N ALA A 18 -28.19 -3.60 16.19
CA ALA A 18 -27.07 -2.92 15.57
C ALA A 18 -26.88 -3.59 14.20
N LEU A 19 -27.19 -2.90 13.13
CA LEU A 19 -26.89 -3.37 11.79
C LEU A 19 -25.37 -3.32 11.71
N ALA A 20 -24.75 -4.50 11.72
CA ALA A 20 -23.36 -4.65 11.42
C ALA A 20 -23.10 -4.01 10.04
N GLN A 21 -22.08 -3.20 9.93
CA GLN A 21 -21.74 -2.43 8.75
C GLN A 21 -20.23 -2.42 8.56
N VAL A 22 -19.80 -2.09 7.37
CA VAL A 22 -18.39 -1.82 7.11
C VAL A 22 -17.98 -0.60 7.93
N ALA A 23 -16.86 -0.69 8.63
CA ALA A 23 -16.30 0.41 9.39
C ALA A 23 -15.99 1.62 8.47
N ASP A 24 -16.10 2.81 9.01
CA ASP A 24 -15.70 4.07 8.36
C ASP A 24 -14.33 4.58 8.86
N TYR A 25 -13.53 3.68 9.42
CA TYR A 25 -12.18 3.90 9.96
C TYR A 25 -11.30 2.67 9.72
N VAL A 26 -9.98 2.82 9.90
CA VAL A 26 -9.01 1.72 9.78
C VAL A 26 -9.25 0.69 10.89
N VAL A 27 -9.30 -0.58 10.52
CA VAL A 27 -9.58 -1.69 11.45
C VAL A 27 -8.42 -2.70 11.54
N LEU A 28 -8.36 -3.42 12.66
CA LEU A 28 -7.57 -4.63 12.82
C LEU A 28 -8.19 -5.75 11.97
N SER A 29 -7.45 -6.21 10.96
CA SER A 29 -7.97 -7.17 9.98
C SER A 29 -7.58 -8.61 10.31
N GLU A 30 -6.35 -8.84 10.75
CA GLU A 30 -5.87 -10.19 11.07
C GLU A 30 -4.83 -10.15 12.20
N ILE A 31 -4.84 -11.20 13.03
CA ILE A 31 -3.95 -11.38 14.17
C ILE A 31 -3.42 -12.81 14.14
N TYR A 32 -2.10 -12.96 14.09
CA TYR A 32 -1.40 -14.24 14.22
C TYR A 32 -0.37 -14.15 15.33
N GLY A 33 -0.55 -14.94 16.37
CA GLY A 33 0.31 -14.95 17.56
C GLY A 33 1.09 -16.26 17.76
N GLY A 34 1.15 -17.13 16.73
CA GLY A 34 1.81 -18.44 16.80
C GLY A 34 3.22 -18.48 16.21
N GLY A 35 3.74 -17.34 15.77
CA GLY A 35 5.00 -17.24 15.04
C GLY A 35 6.22 -17.66 15.88
N GLY A 36 7.12 -18.42 15.24
CA GLY A 36 8.37 -18.88 15.87
C GLY A 36 8.22 -19.95 16.95
N GLU A 37 7.04 -20.48 17.18
CA GLU A 37 6.79 -21.62 18.06
C GLU A 37 6.91 -22.97 17.34
N GLN A 38 6.96 -24.05 18.10
CA GLN A 38 7.00 -25.39 17.52
C GLN A 38 5.74 -25.69 16.71
N GLY A 39 5.90 -26.04 15.44
CA GLY A 39 4.80 -26.35 14.51
C GLY A 39 4.23 -25.12 13.83
N SER A 40 4.78 -23.92 14.04
CA SER A 40 4.35 -22.73 13.32
C SER A 40 4.86 -22.71 11.88
N HIS A 41 4.05 -22.17 10.97
CA HIS A 41 4.47 -21.91 9.60
C HIS A 41 5.51 -20.78 9.53
N TRP A 42 5.31 -19.74 10.31
CA TRP A 42 6.09 -18.50 10.23
C TRP A 42 7.00 -18.30 11.44
N SER A 43 8.14 -17.66 11.22
CA SER A 43 9.09 -17.31 12.27
C SER A 43 8.62 -16.18 13.17
N ASN A 44 7.64 -15.40 12.73
CA ASN A 44 7.20 -14.19 13.43
C ASN A 44 5.66 -14.15 13.55
N ASP A 45 5.22 -13.53 14.64
CA ASP A 45 3.85 -13.05 14.77
C ASP A 45 3.60 -11.90 13.82
N TYR A 46 2.33 -11.64 13.47
CA TYR A 46 1.97 -10.47 12.69
C TYR A 46 0.57 -9.97 13.01
N ILE A 47 0.34 -8.70 12.67
CA ILE A 47 -0.96 -8.06 12.66
C ILE A 47 -1.13 -7.37 11.32
N THR A 48 -2.32 -7.44 10.74
CA THR A 48 -2.68 -6.62 9.58
C THR A 48 -3.80 -5.65 9.91
N LEU A 49 -3.73 -4.47 9.29
CA LEU A 49 -4.80 -3.48 9.30
C LEU A 49 -5.43 -3.43 7.92
N TYR A 50 -6.67 -3.00 7.86
CA TYR A 50 -7.39 -2.71 6.61
C TYR A 50 -8.03 -1.33 6.70
N ASN A 51 -7.95 -0.56 5.61
CA ASN A 51 -8.58 0.74 5.48
C ASN A 51 -9.83 0.65 4.59
N PRO A 52 -11.03 0.50 5.13
CA PRO A 52 -12.26 0.44 4.34
C PRO A 52 -12.73 1.80 3.81
N THR A 53 -12.07 2.90 4.18
CA THR A 53 -12.49 4.25 3.80
C THR A 53 -12.09 4.59 2.36
N SER A 54 -12.67 5.65 1.81
CA SER A 54 -12.36 6.16 0.47
C SER A 54 -11.06 6.96 0.38
N ASP A 55 -10.44 7.28 1.52
CA ASP A 55 -9.27 8.13 1.61
C ASP A 55 -8.08 7.40 2.23
N ALA A 56 -6.87 7.79 1.84
CA ALA A 56 -5.67 7.30 2.48
C ALA A 56 -5.54 7.89 3.90
N VAL A 57 -5.11 7.07 4.87
CA VAL A 57 -4.96 7.47 6.29
C VAL A 57 -3.49 7.49 6.68
N ASP A 58 -3.01 8.63 7.19
CA ASP A 58 -1.66 8.76 7.75
C ASP A 58 -1.60 8.09 9.14
N LEU A 59 -0.72 7.11 9.27
CA LEU A 59 -0.49 6.33 10.49
C LEU A 59 0.71 6.83 11.30
N SER A 60 1.38 7.90 10.92
CA SER A 60 2.67 8.34 11.51
C SER A 60 2.58 8.71 12.99
N THR A 61 1.40 9.03 13.51
CA THR A 61 1.15 9.28 14.95
C THR A 61 0.50 8.09 15.66
N TRP A 62 0.20 7.01 14.95
CA TRP A 62 -0.55 5.87 15.46
C TRP A 62 0.36 4.77 15.99
N SER A 63 -0.25 3.84 16.71
CA SER A 63 0.42 2.61 17.17
C SER A 63 -0.55 1.44 17.22
N VAL A 64 0.00 0.23 17.08
CA VAL A 64 -0.66 -1.00 17.52
C VAL A 64 -0.12 -1.35 18.90
N GLN A 65 -1.02 -1.63 19.83
CA GLN A 65 -0.67 -1.94 21.21
C GLN A 65 -1.20 -3.31 21.62
N TYR A 66 -0.36 -4.07 22.28
CA TYR A 66 -0.71 -5.39 22.80
C TYR A 66 -0.64 -5.42 24.33
N ALA A 67 -1.63 -6.04 24.96
CA ALA A 67 -1.61 -6.42 26.36
C ALA A 67 -2.00 -7.89 26.55
N ILE A 68 -1.41 -8.56 27.51
CA ILE A 68 -1.85 -9.90 27.91
C ILE A 68 -3.29 -9.84 28.46
N PHE A 69 -4.00 -10.93 28.39
CA PHE A 69 -5.45 -11.07 28.56
C PHE A 69 -6.06 -10.40 29.82
N ASN A 70 -5.29 -10.24 30.91
CA ASN A 70 -5.76 -9.66 32.16
C ASN A 70 -4.95 -8.44 32.65
N SER A 71 -4.07 -7.88 31.80
CA SER A 71 -3.17 -6.79 32.17
C SER A 71 -3.73 -5.42 31.82
N SER A 72 -3.28 -4.39 32.54
CA SER A 72 -3.39 -2.97 32.17
C SER A 72 -2.10 -2.40 31.58
N THR A 73 -1.04 -3.24 31.45
CA THR A 73 0.23 -2.83 30.85
C THR A 73 0.24 -3.13 29.37
N TRP A 74 0.37 -2.10 28.55
CA TRP A 74 0.39 -2.19 27.09
C TRP A 74 1.81 -2.03 26.55
N ARG A 75 2.15 -2.86 25.58
CA ARG A 75 3.39 -2.75 24.80
C ARG A 75 3.04 -2.12 23.47
N VAL A 76 3.89 -1.24 22.98
CA VAL A 76 3.60 -0.36 21.83
C VAL A 76 4.50 -0.70 20.65
N THR A 77 3.90 -0.85 19.48
CA THR A 77 4.59 -0.81 18.19
C THR A 77 4.09 0.42 17.43
N ASN A 78 4.94 1.41 17.27
CA ASN A 78 4.62 2.63 16.54
C ASN A 78 4.48 2.36 15.05
N LEU A 79 3.51 2.98 14.41
CA LEU A 79 3.29 2.90 12.97
C LEU A 79 3.96 4.08 12.27
N ILE A 80 4.19 3.94 10.98
CA ILE A 80 4.80 4.94 10.09
C ILE A 80 4.08 4.94 8.74
N GLY A 81 4.16 6.06 8.03
CA GLY A 81 3.61 6.15 6.66
C GLY A 81 2.10 6.13 6.61
N THR A 82 1.57 5.65 5.50
CA THR A 82 0.16 5.82 5.12
C THR A 82 -0.44 4.47 4.72
N ILE A 83 -1.69 4.22 5.07
CA ILE A 83 -2.48 3.11 4.53
C ILE A 83 -3.43 3.66 3.46
N PRO A 84 -3.34 3.21 2.20
CA PRO A 84 -4.21 3.70 1.13
C PRO A 84 -5.68 3.31 1.33
N ALA A 85 -6.59 4.00 0.65
CA ALA A 85 -7.99 3.63 0.58
C ALA A 85 -8.16 2.19 0.07
N GLY A 86 -8.97 1.37 0.74
CA GLY A 86 -9.15 -0.05 0.40
C GLY A 86 -7.89 -0.91 0.58
N GLY A 87 -6.81 -0.35 1.14
CA GLY A 87 -5.51 -1.01 1.28
C GLY A 87 -5.32 -1.70 2.62
N TYR A 88 -4.28 -2.53 2.66
CA TYR A 88 -3.82 -3.20 3.88
C TYR A 88 -2.49 -2.65 4.36
N TYR A 89 -2.20 -2.87 5.64
CA TYR A 89 -0.94 -2.48 6.26
C TYR A 89 -0.47 -3.63 7.15
N ALA A 90 0.72 -4.17 6.86
CA ALA A 90 1.26 -5.34 7.52
C ALA A 90 2.30 -4.95 8.58
N ILE A 91 2.16 -5.51 9.77
CA ILE A 91 3.04 -5.28 10.91
C ILE A 91 3.63 -6.62 11.33
N GLN A 92 4.94 -6.80 11.09
CA GLN A 92 5.64 -7.90 11.70
C GLN A 92 5.76 -7.64 13.19
N MET A 93 5.44 -8.63 13.99
CA MET A 93 5.57 -8.59 15.44
C MET A 93 6.76 -9.46 15.89
N GLY A 94 6.86 -9.77 17.18
CA GLY A 94 7.89 -10.64 17.70
C GLY A 94 7.87 -12.02 17.06
N GLY A 95 8.81 -12.85 17.43
CA GLY A 95 8.92 -14.20 16.88
C GLY A 95 9.87 -15.07 17.67
N GLY A 96 10.10 -16.26 17.17
CA GLY A 96 10.98 -17.25 17.75
C GLY A 96 11.80 -17.99 16.69
N VAL A 97 12.53 -19.01 17.13
CA VAL A 97 13.50 -19.72 16.28
C VAL A 97 12.97 -21.04 15.72
N GLN A 98 11.72 -21.40 16.01
CA GLN A 98 11.14 -22.70 15.63
C GLN A 98 10.15 -22.63 14.46
N GLY A 99 9.90 -21.43 13.89
CA GLY A 99 9.10 -21.26 12.69
C GLY A 99 9.81 -21.80 11.44
N ILE A 100 9.02 -22.35 10.51
CA ILE A 100 9.55 -23.03 9.31
C ILE A 100 10.08 -22.02 8.30
N ALA A 101 9.44 -20.84 8.15
CA ALA A 101 9.77 -19.86 7.15
C ALA A 101 9.61 -18.41 7.68
N PRO A 102 10.28 -17.41 7.08
CA PRO A 102 9.95 -16.01 7.30
C PRO A 102 8.53 -15.70 6.84
N LEU A 103 7.98 -14.57 7.27
CA LEU A 103 6.68 -14.09 6.77
C LEU A 103 6.71 -14.00 5.23
N PRO A 104 5.61 -14.37 4.54
CA PRO A 104 5.57 -14.41 3.07
C PRO A 104 5.36 -13.03 2.44
N PHE A 105 5.47 -11.97 3.19
CA PHE A 105 5.28 -10.57 2.76
C PHE A 105 6.36 -9.66 3.38
N THR A 106 6.57 -8.50 2.76
CA THR A 106 7.39 -7.43 3.32
C THR A 106 6.53 -6.59 4.26
N PRO A 107 6.83 -6.52 5.57
CA PRO A 107 6.05 -5.73 6.50
C PRO A 107 6.29 -4.23 6.29
N ASN A 108 5.25 -3.41 6.47
CA ASN A 108 5.36 -1.95 6.49
C ASN A 108 6.10 -1.46 7.74
N VAL A 109 5.97 -2.20 8.85
CA VAL A 109 6.66 -1.94 10.12
C VAL A 109 7.11 -3.24 10.76
N ILE A 110 8.28 -3.21 11.41
CA ILE A 110 8.83 -4.32 12.19
C ILE A 110 8.80 -3.94 13.67
N GLY A 111 7.99 -4.65 14.44
CA GLY A 111 7.93 -4.65 15.89
C GLY A 111 8.69 -5.84 16.49
N ASN A 112 8.69 -5.91 17.81
CA ASN A 112 9.38 -6.96 18.58
C ASN A 112 8.52 -7.58 19.69
N ILE A 113 7.21 -7.33 19.68
CA ILE A 113 6.29 -7.79 20.72
C ILE A 113 5.81 -9.19 20.35
N ASN A 114 6.09 -10.18 21.21
CA ASN A 114 5.48 -11.50 21.08
C ASN A 114 4.01 -11.43 21.53
N ILE A 115 3.14 -11.91 20.68
CA ILE A 115 1.70 -12.02 20.87
C ILE A 115 1.41 -13.44 21.37
N ASP A 116 0.63 -13.59 22.43
CA ASP A 116 0.16 -14.92 22.87
C ASP A 116 -0.93 -15.39 21.91
N LYS A 117 -0.74 -16.55 21.28
CA LYS A 117 -1.73 -17.15 20.37
C LYS A 117 -3.06 -17.52 21.04
N ASN A 118 -3.02 -17.82 22.36
CA ASN A 118 -4.20 -18.34 23.03
C ASN A 118 -5.16 -17.22 23.43
N LYS A 119 -4.64 -16.09 23.94
CA LYS A 119 -5.48 -14.98 24.42
C LYS A 119 -4.71 -13.71 24.65
N GLY A 120 -5.35 -12.61 24.35
CA GLY A 120 -4.74 -11.28 24.50
C GLY A 120 -5.67 -10.17 24.08
N LYS A 121 -5.12 -8.96 24.10
CA LYS A 121 -5.81 -7.74 23.71
C LYS A 121 -4.95 -6.95 22.77
N ILE A 122 -5.52 -6.50 21.68
CA ILE A 122 -4.86 -5.65 20.69
C ILE A 122 -5.71 -4.42 20.47
N ALA A 123 -5.09 -3.25 20.53
CA ALA A 123 -5.72 -1.97 20.25
C ALA A 123 -4.97 -1.25 19.12
N LEU A 124 -5.70 -0.74 18.14
CA LEU A 124 -5.24 0.26 17.19
C LEU A 124 -5.54 1.64 17.80
N VAL A 125 -4.49 2.45 17.99
CA VAL A 125 -4.61 3.75 18.71
C VAL A 125 -3.98 4.87 17.88
N ASN A 126 -4.60 6.04 17.89
CA ASN A 126 -4.10 7.23 17.15
C ASN A 126 -3.00 8.01 17.90
N ILE A 127 -2.42 7.38 18.94
CA ILE A 127 -1.29 7.91 19.72
C ILE A 127 -0.18 6.88 19.84
N GLN A 128 1.05 7.31 20.12
CA GLN A 128 2.22 6.45 20.32
C GLN A 128 2.58 6.20 21.79
N SER A 129 1.86 6.80 22.74
CA SER A 129 2.00 6.50 24.16
C SER A 129 1.14 5.31 24.57
N ALA A 130 1.68 4.49 25.49
CA ALA A 130 0.98 3.30 25.96
C ALA A 130 -0.33 3.63 26.67
N LEU A 131 -1.37 2.82 26.39
CA LEU A 131 -2.59 2.80 27.19
C LEU A 131 -2.26 2.36 28.63
N THR A 132 -3.07 2.82 29.61
CA THR A 132 -2.86 2.56 31.04
C THR A 132 -4.02 1.86 31.72
N VAL A 133 -5.04 1.47 30.94
CA VAL A 133 -6.28 0.85 31.45
C VAL A 133 -6.38 -0.61 31.01
N SER A 134 -7.04 -1.45 31.79
CA SER A 134 -7.23 -2.87 31.45
C SER A 134 -8.30 -3.07 30.39
N ASN A 135 -9.32 -2.22 30.36
CA ASN A 135 -10.36 -2.18 29.32
C ASN A 135 -10.31 -0.82 28.63
N PRO A 136 -9.90 -0.76 27.37
CA PRO A 136 -9.75 0.48 26.61
C PRO A 136 -11.02 0.92 25.86
N ILE A 137 -12.11 0.17 25.92
CA ILE A 137 -13.38 0.52 25.26
C ILE A 137 -13.87 1.90 25.72
N GLY A 138 -14.23 2.75 24.76
CA GLY A 138 -14.67 4.12 25.02
C GLY A 138 -13.53 5.13 25.24
N ASN A 139 -12.27 4.72 25.16
CA ASN A 139 -11.15 5.65 25.15
C ASN A 139 -11.09 6.36 23.79
N PRO A 140 -11.08 7.70 23.72
CA PRO A 140 -11.16 8.45 22.47
C PRO A 140 -9.93 8.28 21.55
N ASN A 141 -8.84 7.73 22.05
CA ASN A 141 -7.66 7.46 21.25
C ASN A 141 -7.67 6.04 20.64
N VAL A 142 -8.58 5.17 21.05
CA VAL A 142 -8.72 3.83 20.49
C VAL A 142 -9.61 3.89 19.27
N ILE A 143 -9.06 3.47 18.14
CA ILE A 143 -9.75 3.45 16.85
C ILE A 143 -10.45 2.12 16.66
N ASP A 144 -9.77 1.00 16.97
CA ASP A 144 -10.34 -0.35 16.91
C ASP A 144 -9.71 -1.21 18.01
N PHE A 145 -10.47 -2.18 18.50
CA PHE A 145 -10.07 -3.00 19.63
C PHE A 145 -10.50 -4.46 19.48
N VAL A 146 -9.60 -5.38 19.73
CA VAL A 146 -9.86 -6.82 19.68
C VAL A 146 -9.35 -7.49 20.96
N GLY A 147 -10.29 -8.03 21.73
CA GLY A 147 -9.98 -9.04 22.74
C GLY A 147 -10.23 -10.43 22.17
N TYR A 148 -9.26 -11.32 22.26
CA TYR A 148 -9.36 -12.69 21.70
C TYR A 148 -8.99 -13.76 22.74
N GLY A 149 -9.53 -14.95 22.53
CA GLY A 149 -9.32 -16.11 23.39
C GLY A 149 -10.09 -16.08 24.71
N ASN A 150 -10.54 -17.25 25.14
CA ASN A 150 -11.39 -17.38 26.31
C ASN A 150 -10.71 -16.92 27.61
N GLY A 151 -11.42 -16.16 28.40
CA GLY A 151 -10.94 -15.58 29.67
C GLY A 151 -10.19 -14.25 29.52
N THR A 152 -10.19 -13.64 28.34
CA THR A 152 -9.74 -12.27 28.14
C THR A 152 -10.70 -11.30 28.85
N ASN A 153 -10.14 -10.34 29.59
CA ASN A 153 -10.93 -9.49 30.51
C ASN A 153 -11.53 -8.23 29.85
N ALA A 154 -11.27 -7.99 28.58
CA ALA A 154 -11.86 -6.92 27.78
C ALA A 154 -11.94 -7.32 26.31
N PHE A 155 -13.08 -7.09 25.70
CA PHE A 155 -13.44 -7.34 24.32
C PHE A 155 -14.71 -6.54 23.98
N GLU A 156 -14.96 -6.32 22.70
CA GLU A 156 -16.21 -5.70 22.24
C GLU A 156 -17.31 -6.73 22.12
N GLY A 157 -18.52 -6.33 22.49
CA GLY A 157 -19.73 -7.14 22.34
C GLY A 157 -19.92 -8.26 23.36
N SER A 158 -20.35 -9.40 22.87
CA SER A 158 -20.87 -10.50 23.71
C SER A 158 -19.79 -11.44 24.24
N GLU A 159 -18.80 -11.76 23.42
CA GLU A 159 -17.68 -12.68 23.71
C GLU A 159 -16.41 -12.22 23.01
N PRO A 160 -15.21 -12.67 23.45
CA PRO A 160 -13.96 -12.38 22.73
C PRO A 160 -13.93 -13.07 21.38
N ALA A 161 -13.12 -12.53 20.47
CA ALA A 161 -12.78 -13.20 19.21
C ALA A 161 -12.16 -14.59 19.49
N PRO A 162 -12.19 -15.53 18.53
CA PRO A 162 -11.57 -16.85 18.69
C PRO A 162 -10.09 -16.76 19.09
N GLN A 163 -9.54 -17.79 19.69
CA GLN A 163 -8.09 -17.89 19.89
C GLN A 163 -7.40 -18.40 18.63
N SER A 164 -6.22 -17.85 18.31
CA SER A 164 -5.37 -18.36 17.23
C SER A 164 -4.61 -19.63 17.65
N SER A 165 -3.82 -20.19 16.74
CA SER A 165 -2.93 -21.30 17.00
C SER A 165 -1.58 -21.12 16.28
N THR A 166 -0.73 -22.12 16.26
CA THR A 166 0.51 -22.10 15.46
C THR A 166 0.24 -22.21 13.94
N THR A 167 -0.97 -22.62 13.57
CA THR A 167 -1.38 -22.85 12.17
C THR A 167 -2.65 -22.09 11.76
N GLU A 168 -3.21 -21.26 12.64
CA GLU A 168 -4.43 -20.50 12.39
C GLU A 168 -4.29 -19.08 12.88
N SER A 169 -4.85 -18.13 12.14
CA SER A 169 -4.98 -16.72 12.55
C SER A 169 -6.42 -16.40 12.94
N VAL A 170 -6.59 -15.32 13.68
CA VAL A 170 -7.88 -14.66 13.95
C VAL A 170 -8.05 -13.59 12.90
N ARG A 171 -9.06 -13.73 12.04
CA ARG A 171 -9.28 -12.87 10.89
C ARG A 171 -10.66 -12.23 10.93
N ARG A 172 -10.71 -10.92 10.59
CA ARG A 172 -11.97 -10.17 10.48
C ARG A 172 -12.71 -10.59 9.20
N LYS A 173 -14.03 -10.67 9.27
CA LYS A 173 -14.92 -10.97 8.14
C LYS A 173 -14.79 -9.91 7.04
N ASP A 174 -15.15 -10.31 5.80
CA ASP A 174 -15.18 -9.40 4.67
C ASP A 174 -16.29 -8.32 4.83
N ASN A 175 -16.28 -7.31 3.97
CA ASN A 175 -17.24 -6.20 4.00
C ASN A 175 -18.73 -6.64 3.84
N ASN A 176 -18.98 -7.90 3.48
CA ASN A 176 -20.30 -8.50 3.38
C ASN A 176 -20.63 -9.39 4.60
N GLY A 177 -19.74 -9.48 5.59
CA GLY A 177 -19.90 -10.32 6.77
C GLY A 177 -19.63 -11.80 6.54
N ASN A 178 -18.93 -12.19 5.47
CA ASN A 178 -18.57 -13.57 5.17
C ASN A 178 -17.18 -13.91 5.68
N ASN A 179 -16.94 -15.20 5.91
CA ASN A 179 -15.62 -15.74 6.23
C ASN A 179 -14.79 -15.88 4.94
N THR A 180 -14.61 -14.79 4.22
CA THR A 180 -13.80 -14.72 3.00
C THR A 180 -12.71 -13.69 3.16
N TYR A 181 -11.58 -13.90 2.50
CA TYR A 181 -10.43 -13.06 2.66
C TYR A 181 -10.12 -12.31 1.38
N GLY A 182 -9.92 -10.99 1.52
CA GLY A 182 -9.41 -10.13 0.44
C GLY A 182 -10.39 -9.82 -0.70
N ILE A 183 -11.47 -10.59 -0.84
CA ILE A 183 -12.36 -10.48 -2.01
C ILE A 183 -13.20 -9.20 -1.98
N ASN A 184 -13.60 -8.76 -0.77
CA ASN A 184 -14.43 -7.56 -0.61
C ASN A 184 -13.88 -6.62 0.47
N GLY A 185 -12.59 -6.75 0.82
CA GLY A 185 -11.99 -6.10 1.98
C GLY A 185 -12.40 -6.75 3.30
N ASN A 186 -11.73 -6.42 4.39
CA ASN A 186 -11.96 -7.01 5.72
C ASN A 186 -12.34 -5.94 6.75
N GLY A 187 -13.33 -5.12 6.42
CA GLY A 187 -13.78 -3.99 7.24
C GLY A 187 -15.10 -4.21 7.98
N TRP A 188 -15.62 -5.44 8.04
CA TRP A 188 -16.86 -5.73 8.76
C TRP A 188 -16.70 -5.48 10.26
N ASP A 189 -17.55 -4.64 10.83
CA ASP A 189 -17.50 -4.27 12.24
C ASP A 189 -18.90 -4.10 12.81
N SER A 190 -19.25 -4.94 13.75
CA SER A 190 -20.50 -4.87 14.50
C SER A 190 -20.31 -4.43 15.95
N ASN A 191 -19.07 -4.05 16.32
CA ASN A 191 -18.64 -3.85 17.71
C ASN A 191 -18.88 -5.12 18.57
N ASP A 192 -18.67 -6.30 17.98
CA ASP A 192 -18.75 -7.59 18.68
C ASP A 192 -17.65 -8.50 18.13
N ASN A 193 -16.57 -8.66 18.89
CA ASN A 193 -15.40 -9.39 18.46
C ASN A 193 -15.70 -10.87 18.10
N PHE A 194 -16.68 -11.49 18.76
CA PHE A 194 -17.11 -12.85 18.44
C PHE A 194 -17.81 -12.93 17.08
N LEU A 195 -18.62 -11.94 16.75
CA LEU A 195 -19.36 -11.88 15.50
C LEU A 195 -18.51 -11.41 14.31
N ASP A 196 -17.50 -10.59 14.57
CA ASP A 196 -16.70 -9.93 13.53
C ASP A 196 -15.51 -10.77 13.06
N PHE A 197 -15.04 -11.72 13.87
CA PHE A 197 -13.85 -12.51 13.59
C PHE A 197 -14.15 -14.00 13.42
N TYR A 198 -13.27 -14.68 12.69
CA TYR A 198 -13.27 -16.14 12.51
C TYR A 198 -11.85 -16.70 12.50
N LEU A 199 -11.71 -18.03 12.63
CA LEU A 199 -10.42 -18.71 12.47
C LEU A 199 -10.15 -18.99 11.00
N GLU A 200 -8.98 -18.55 10.54
CA GLU A 200 -8.46 -18.85 9.22
C GLU A 200 -7.30 -19.83 9.32
N ASN A 201 -7.47 -21.00 8.73
CA ASN A 201 -6.49 -22.07 8.73
C ASN A 201 -5.58 -22.08 7.49
N ASN A 202 -5.92 -21.28 6.50
CA ASN A 202 -5.05 -21.05 5.36
C ASN A 202 -4.18 -19.84 5.62
N LEU A 203 -3.08 -20.03 6.37
CA LEU A 203 -2.09 -19.00 6.64
C LEU A 203 -1.27 -18.60 5.39
N VAL A 204 -1.83 -18.76 4.21
CA VAL A 204 -1.38 -18.00 3.07
C VAL A 204 -1.77 -16.57 3.38
N VAL A 205 -0.84 -15.87 4.02
CA VAL A 205 -1.00 -14.45 4.29
C VAL A 205 -1.14 -13.76 2.96
N ASN A 206 -2.35 -13.45 2.67
CA ASN A 206 -2.70 -12.50 1.68
C ASN A 206 -3.47 -11.38 2.38
N PRO A 207 -2.78 -10.38 2.97
CA PRO A 207 -3.22 -9.10 2.56
C PRO A 207 -2.90 -9.09 1.06
N PRO A 208 -3.80 -8.79 0.14
CA PRO A 208 -3.35 -8.30 -1.13
C PRO A 208 -2.57 -7.02 -0.80
N LEU A 209 -1.25 -7.17 -0.59
CA LEU A 209 -0.36 -6.05 -0.80
C LEU A 209 -0.60 -5.76 -2.27
N PRO A 210 -1.05 -4.54 -2.62
CA PRO A 210 -1.26 -4.19 -4.00
C PRO A 210 -0.01 -4.63 -4.72
N VAL A 211 -0.15 -5.22 -5.89
CA VAL A 211 1.00 -5.56 -6.73
C VAL A 211 1.84 -4.30 -6.80
N GLU A 212 2.99 -4.32 -6.11
CA GLU A 212 3.81 -3.12 -6.01
C GLU A 212 4.42 -2.87 -7.38
N LEU A 213 3.74 -2.04 -8.16
CA LEU A 213 4.25 -1.50 -9.41
C LEU A 213 5.44 -0.61 -9.08
N SER A 214 6.63 -1.17 -9.10
CA SER A 214 7.87 -0.43 -8.86
C SER A 214 8.24 0.49 -10.02
N PHE A 215 7.65 0.22 -11.20
CA PHE A 215 7.99 0.92 -12.41
C PHE A 215 6.85 0.84 -13.42
N PHE A 216 6.46 1.97 -14.03
CA PHE A 216 5.60 2.03 -15.21
C PHE A 216 6.05 3.18 -16.09
N SER A 217 6.40 2.88 -17.36
CA SER A 217 6.91 3.85 -18.34
C SER A 217 6.45 3.54 -19.76
N ALA A 218 6.62 4.52 -20.63
CA ALA A 218 6.35 4.41 -22.05
C ALA A 218 7.59 4.79 -22.87
N ILE A 219 7.78 4.07 -23.98
CA ILE A 219 8.82 4.30 -24.99
C ILE A 219 8.11 4.63 -26.29
N ILE A 220 8.51 5.73 -26.94
CA ILE A 220 7.98 6.11 -28.24
C ILE A 220 8.71 5.29 -29.31
N LEU A 221 7.95 4.58 -30.12
CA LEU A 221 8.45 3.87 -31.30
C LEU A 221 8.10 4.68 -32.57
N GLU A 222 8.71 4.33 -33.71
CA GLU A 222 8.43 4.97 -34.99
C GLU A 222 6.93 4.96 -35.35
N ASN A 223 6.24 3.85 -35.07
CA ASN A 223 4.83 3.66 -35.38
C ASN A 223 4.00 3.22 -34.15
N GLY A 224 4.37 3.60 -32.94
CA GLY A 224 3.66 3.14 -31.77
C GLY A 224 4.21 3.63 -30.44
N VAL A 225 3.69 3.05 -29.36
CA VAL A 225 4.14 3.29 -27.98
C VAL A 225 4.33 1.94 -27.30
N LYS A 226 5.54 1.67 -26.82
CA LYS A 226 5.82 0.50 -26.00
C LYS A 226 5.72 0.86 -24.53
N LEU A 227 4.79 0.23 -23.84
CA LEU A 227 4.65 0.30 -22.40
C LEU A 227 5.50 -0.77 -21.74
N LYS A 228 6.20 -0.42 -20.65
CA LYS A 228 6.96 -1.34 -19.81
C LYS A 228 6.58 -1.11 -18.35
N TRP A 229 6.38 -2.18 -17.61
CA TRP A 229 6.19 -2.10 -16.15
C TRP A 229 6.84 -3.28 -15.45
N ARG A 230 7.04 -3.12 -14.17
CA ARG A 230 7.65 -4.13 -13.29
C ARG A 230 6.88 -4.19 -11.99
N THR A 231 6.64 -5.40 -11.55
CA THR A 231 6.15 -5.70 -10.20
C THR A 231 7.31 -6.23 -9.35
N GLU A 232 7.36 -5.87 -8.07
CA GLU A 232 8.35 -6.46 -7.13
C GLU A 232 7.81 -7.79 -6.59
N THR A 233 6.53 -7.83 -6.26
CA THR A 233 5.81 -9.03 -5.83
C THR A 233 4.45 -9.08 -6.52
N GLU A 234 3.89 -10.27 -6.66
CA GLU A 234 2.53 -10.46 -7.15
C GLU A 234 1.79 -11.44 -6.26
N ILE A 235 0.54 -11.13 -5.99
CA ILE A 235 -0.36 -12.00 -5.24
C ILE A 235 -1.70 -11.98 -5.93
N SER A 236 -2.21 -13.17 -6.26
CA SER A 236 -3.48 -13.35 -6.96
C SER A 236 -3.61 -12.53 -8.26
N ASN A 237 -2.51 -12.05 -8.82
CA ASN A 237 -2.51 -11.20 -10.00
C ASN A 237 -2.98 -11.97 -11.24
N TYR A 238 -4.23 -11.74 -11.66
CA TYR A 238 -4.75 -12.30 -12.91
C TYR A 238 -4.06 -11.65 -14.12
N GLY A 239 -3.81 -10.32 -14.05
CA GLY A 239 -3.10 -9.58 -15.07
C GLY A 239 -3.45 -8.11 -15.14
N PHE A 240 -3.11 -7.51 -16.26
CA PHE A 240 -3.19 -6.08 -16.48
C PHE A 240 -3.98 -5.78 -17.74
N GLU A 241 -5.09 -5.03 -17.64
CA GLU A 241 -5.68 -4.34 -18.78
C GLU A 241 -4.89 -3.06 -19.05
N ILE A 242 -4.55 -2.85 -20.29
CA ILE A 242 -3.86 -1.65 -20.77
C ILE A 242 -4.91 -0.66 -21.27
N LEU A 243 -4.95 0.51 -20.65
CA LEU A 243 -5.90 1.55 -21.02
C LEU A 243 -5.17 2.76 -21.60
N ARG A 244 -5.75 3.30 -22.68
CA ARG A 244 -5.32 4.53 -23.33
C ARG A 244 -6.43 5.54 -23.30
N SER A 245 -6.10 6.80 -23.08
CA SER A 245 -7.00 7.94 -23.29
C SER A 245 -6.38 8.95 -24.25
N THR A 246 -7.23 9.58 -25.04
CA THR A 246 -6.95 10.78 -25.78
C THR A 246 -7.50 11.99 -25.02
N GLN A 247 -7.63 13.16 -25.62
CA GLN A 247 -7.97 14.43 -24.94
C GLN A 247 -9.35 14.52 -24.24
N ASN A 248 -10.17 13.45 -24.24
CA ASN A 248 -11.58 13.52 -23.79
C ASN A 248 -11.86 12.72 -22.51
N ASP A 249 -10.86 12.30 -21.74
CA ASP A 249 -10.96 11.51 -20.50
C ASP A 249 -11.71 10.15 -20.65
N GLU A 250 -12.06 9.73 -21.87
CA GLU A 250 -12.54 8.39 -22.14
C GLU A 250 -11.36 7.42 -22.25
N TRP A 251 -11.47 6.25 -21.61
CA TRP A 251 -10.42 5.23 -21.54
C TRP A 251 -10.79 4.01 -22.39
N ASP A 252 -10.02 3.79 -23.44
CA ASP A 252 -10.13 2.62 -24.30
C ASP A 252 -9.26 1.47 -23.76
N VAL A 253 -9.80 0.26 -23.71
CA VAL A 253 -9.02 -0.95 -23.40
C VAL A 253 -8.30 -1.40 -24.68
N LEU A 254 -6.96 -1.36 -24.68
CA LEU A 254 -6.12 -1.76 -25.81
C LEU A 254 -5.81 -3.25 -25.82
N GLY A 255 -5.76 -3.88 -24.66
CA GLY A 255 -5.41 -5.27 -24.53
C GLY A 255 -5.23 -5.71 -23.08
N PHE A 256 -4.81 -6.97 -22.93
CA PHE A 256 -4.60 -7.60 -21.64
C PHE A 256 -3.26 -8.36 -21.63
N VAL A 257 -2.50 -8.21 -20.56
CA VAL A 257 -1.27 -8.96 -20.31
C VAL A 257 -1.44 -9.79 -19.05
N ARG A 258 -1.30 -11.11 -19.16
CA ARG A 258 -1.50 -12.03 -18.05
C ARG A 258 -0.43 -11.87 -16.97
N GLY A 259 -0.85 -11.86 -15.70
CA GLY A 259 0.01 -11.89 -14.53
C GLY A 259 0.54 -13.30 -14.22
N TYR A 260 1.47 -13.38 -13.28
CA TYR A 260 2.05 -14.65 -12.82
C TYR A 260 1.26 -15.30 -11.66
N GLY A 261 0.13 -14.69 -11.26
CA GLY A 261 -0.63 -15.13 -10.11
C GLY A 261 0.08 -14.74 -8.81
N ASN A 262 0.85 -15.66 -8.25
CA ASN A 262 1.66 -15.43 -7.05
C ASN A 262 3.15 -15.45 -7.40
N SER A 263 3.89 -14.40 -7.04
CA SER A 263 5.34 -14.33 -7.24
C SER A 263 6.01 -13.49 -6.16
N ASN A 264 7.02 -14.07 -5.52
CA ASN A 264 7.89 -13.38 -4.54
C ASN A 264 9.15 -12.81 -5.21
N SER A 265 9.19 -12.75 -6.52
CA SER A 265 10.30 -12.18 -7.27
C SER A 265 9.80 -11.24 -8.35
N PRO A 266 10.55 -10.17 -8.64
CA PRO A 266 10.17 -9.18 -9.61
C PRO A 266 9.82 -9.76 -10.98
N LYS A 267 8.75 -9.24 -11.60
CA LYS A 267 8.32 -9.58 -12.96
C LYS A 267 8.34 -8.36 -13.85
N ASN A 268 8.84 -8.55 -15.07
CA ASN A 268 8.88 -7.50 -16.08
C ASN A 268 7.84 -7.78 -17.16
N TYR A 269 7.11 -6.77 -17.53
CA TYR A 269 6.05 -6.82 -18.52
C TYR A 269 6.24 -5.76 -19.59
N SER A 270 5.67 -6.00 -20.75
CA SER A 270 5.57 -4.98 -21.79
C SER A 270 4.35 -5.20 -22.67
N PHE A 271 3.87 -4.13 -23.24
CA PHE A 271 2.79 -4.09 -24.24
C PHE A 271 3.15 -3.06 -25.30
N VAL A 272 2.80 -3.33 -26.55
CA VAL A 272 3.01 -2.37 -27.65
C VAL A 272 1.64 -1.93 -28.17
N ASP A 273 1.40 -0.64 -28.09
CA ASP A 273 0.29 0.03 -28.77
C ASP A 273 0.77 0.38 -30.18
N GLU A 274 0.32 -0.38 -31.16
CA GLU A 274 0.75 -0.26 -32.55
C GLU A 274 -0.08 0.79 -33.29
N ASN A 275 0.51 1.41 -34.31
CA ASN A 275 -0.15 2.38 -35.21
C ASN A 275 -0.69 3.63 -34.48
N VAL A 276 0.05 4.13 -33.52
CA VAL A 276 -0.29 5.35 -32.78
C VAL A 276 0.06 6.56 -33.64
N SER A 277 -0.96 7.37 -33.99
CA SER A 277 -0.77 8.63 -34.74
C SER A 277 -0.05 9.67 -33.88
N SER A 278 0.52 10.71 -34.54
CA SER A 278 1.08 11.85 -33.79
C SER A 278 0.01 12.50 -32.92
N GLY A 279 0.30 12.65 -31.60
CA GLY A 279 -0.64 13.23 -30.64
C GLY A 279 -0.24 12.99 -29.19
N LYS A 280 -0.99 13.60 -28.27
CA LYS A 280 -0.84 13.39 -26.84
C LYS A 280 -1.77 12.24 -26.40
N TYR A 281 -1.23 11.29 -25.69
CA TYR A 281 -1.92 10.12 -25.16
C TYR A 281 -1.61 9.97 -23.67
N SER A 282 -2.58 9.47 -22.95
CA SER A 282 -2.45 9.05 -21.55
C SER A 282 -2.62 7.54 -21.46
N TYR A 283 -1.77 6.90 -20.68
CA TYR A 283 -1.85 5.44 -20.43
C TYR A 283 -1.95 5.17 -18.93
N ARG A 284 -2.68 4.14 -18.59
CA ARG A 284 -2.68 3.53 -17.26
C ARG A 284 -2.88 2.02 -17.38
N LEU A 285 -2.46 1.31 -16.37
CA LEU A 285 -2.76 -0.10 -16.19
C LEU A 285 -3.96 -0.24 -15.26
N LYS A 286 -4.82 -1.20 -15.53
CA LYS A 286 -5.79 -1.72 -14.59
C LYS A 286 -5.33 -3.12 -14.24
N GLN A 287 -4.71 -3.26 -13.09
CA GLN A 287 -4.38 -4.55 -12.54
C GLN A 287 -5.66 -5.23 -12.08
N ILE A 288 -5.80 -6.52 -12.38
CA ILE A 288 -6.96 -7.32 -12.03
C ILE A 288 -6.46 -8.56 -11.29
N ASP A 289 -7.08 -8.85 -10.17
CA ASP A 289 -6.81 -10.05 -9.39
C ASP A 289 -7.69 -11.23 -9.84
N THR A 290 -7.33 -12.44 -9.41
CA THR A 290 -8.04 -13.67 -9.80
C THR A 290 -9.49 -13.71 -9.32
N ASP A 291 -9.86 -12.86 -8.37
CA ASP A 291 -11.21 -12.69 -7.85
C ASP A 291 -12.02 -11.59 -8.56
N GLY A 292 -11.37 -10.87 -9.51
CA GLY A 292 -11.99 -9.80 -10.29
C GLY A 292 -11.89 -8.40 -9.67
N GLN A 293 -11.27 -8.27 -8.49
CA GLN A 293 -10.93 -6.94 -7.96
C GLN A 293 -9.85 -6.30 -8.81
N PHE A 294 -9.79 -4.97 -8.80
CA PHE A 294 -8.82 -4.27 -9.63
C PHE A 294 -8.35 -2.96 -9.01
N GLU A 295 -7.15 -2.55 -9.41
CA GLU A 295 -6.55 -1.27 -9.06
C GLU A 295 -5.98 -0.59 -10.31
N TYR A 296 -5.98 0.75 -10.33
CA TYR A 296 -5.38 1.53 -11.40
C TYR A 296 -3.98 2.01 -11.01
N SER A 297 -3.04 1.89 -11.95
CA SER A 297 -1.74 2.56 -11.82
C SER A 297 -1.88 4.07 -11.92
N LYS A 298 -0.80 4.80 -11.57
CA LYS A 298 -0.66 6.20 -11.97
C LYS A 298 -0.77 6.33 -13.50
N VAL A 299 -1.30 7.49 -13.94
CA VAL A 299 -1.35 7.84 -15.37
C VAL A 299 0.03 8.31 -15.82
N ILE A 300 0.46 7.84 -16.99
CA ILE A 300 1.63 8.37 -17.71
C ILE A 300 1.18 9.04 -18.99
N GLU A 301 1.77 10.19 -19.32
CA GLU A 301 1.47 10.96 -20.53
C GLU A 301 2.59 10.79 -21.56
N VAL A 302 2.21 10.65 -22.83
CA VAL A 302 3.13 10.44 -23.96
C VAL A 302 2.73 11.33 -25.11
N VAL A 303 3.70 11.95 -25.77
CA VAL A 303 3.50 12.65 -27.04
C VAL A 303 4.05 11.79 -28.16
N ALA A 304 3.21 10.95 -28.76
CA ALA A 304 3.59 10.07 -29.85
C ALA A 304 3.88 10.86 -31.15
N GLY A 305 4.70 10.30 -32.03
CA GLY A 305 5.06 10.90 -33.33
C GLY A 305 6.20 11.92 -33.27
N LYS A 306 6.82 12.13 -32.12
CA LYS A 306 8.07 12.87 -31.96
C LYS A 306 9.14 11.97 -31.36
N ILE A 307 9.73 11.12 -32.18
CA ILE A 307 11.05 10.56 -31.83
C ILE A 307 12.01 11.76 -31.85
N PRO A 308 12.73 12.07 -30.77
CA PRO A 308 13.76 13.10 -30.83
C PRO A 308 14.83 12.68 -31.85
N ASN A 309 14.91 13.40 -32.99
CA ASN A 309 15.96 13.17 -33.99
C ASN A 309 17.32 13.68 -33.52
N GLU A 310 17.39 14.19 -32.30
CA GLU A 310 18.59 14.77 -31.71
C GLU A 310 18.57 14.55 -30.17
N ILE A 311 19.74 14.69 -29.57
CA ILE A 311 19.85 14.67 -28.11
C ILE A 311 19.18 15.91 -27.57
N VAL A 312 18.20 15.70 -26.67
CA VAL A 312 17.44 16.76 -26.00
C VAL A 312 17.73 16.73 -24.52
N LEU A 313 18.11 17.87 -23.96
CA LEU A 313 18.15 18.10 -22.52
C LEU A 313 17.18 19.25 -22.23
N GLU A 314 16.07 18.98 -21.53
CA GLU A 314 15.08 19.97 -21.23
C GLU A 314 15.49 20.86 -20.05
N GLN A 315 14.86 22.05 -19.93
CA GLN A 315 14.98 22.88 -18.74
C GLN A 315 14.27 22.16 -17.58
N ASN A 316 14.95 22.10 -16.42
CA ASN A 316 14.35 21.52 -15.22
C ASN A 316 13.08 22.28 -14.81
N TYR A 317 12.10 21.54 -14.30
CA TYR A 317 10.85 22.13 -13.81
C TYR A 317 10.46 21.52 -12.45
N PRO A 318 10.09 22.37 -11.47
CA PRO A 318 10.13 23.84 -11.51
C PRO A 318 11.57 24.41 -11.56
N ASN A 319 11.71 25.64 -12.06
CA ASN A 319 12.95 26.42 -11.98
C ASN A 319 12.59 27.91 -11.87
N PRO A 320 12.86 28.61 -10.74
CA PRO A 320 13.54 28.11 -9.54
C PRO A 320 12.82 26.97 -8.84
N PHE A 321 13.55 26.16 -8.05
CA PHE A 321 12.99 25.00 -7.36
C PHE A 321 13.26 25.02 -5.84
N ASN A 322 12.43 24.32 -5.04
CA ASN A 322 12.54 24.18 -3.58
C ASN A 322 11.80 22.95 -3.08
N PRO A 323 12.43 21.94 -2.48
CA PRO A 323 13.83 21.55 -2.72
C PRO A 323 13.96 20.61 -3.93
N THR A 324 12.86 20.19 -4.59
CA THR A 324 12.85 19.20 -5.66
C THR A 324 12.58 19.81 -7.04
N THR A 325 13.16 19.19 -8.06
CA THR A 325 12.92 19.52 -9.47
C THR A 325 13.11 18.30 -10.34
N THR A 326 12.41 18.26 -11.47
CA THR A 326 12.55 17.19 -12.47
C THR A 326 13.38 17.67 -13.66
N ILE A 327 14.33 16.83 -14.09
CA ILE A 327 15.13 17.04 -15.29
C ILE A 327 14.76 15.96 -16.29
N LYS A 328 14.51 16.35 -17.55
CA LYS A 328 14.19 15.42 -18.64
C LYS A 328 15.24 15.46 -19.71
N PHE A 329 15.60 14.27 -20.23
CA PHE A 329 16.43 14.16 -21.42
C PHE A 329 16.01 12.97 -22.31
N ALA A 330 16.42 13.03 -23.57
CA ALA A 330 16.26 11.94 -24.53
C ALA A 330 17.48 11.88 -25.45
N VAL A 331 17.73 10.70 -26.02
CA VAL A 331 18.81 10.48 -27.00
C VAL A 331 18.22 10.04 -28.34
N ALA A 332 18.89 10.43 -29.45
CA ALA A 332 18.46 10.09 -30.80
C ALA A 332 18.76 8.64 -31.19
N GLU A 333 19.67 7.98 -30.51
CA GLU A 333 20.06 6.57 -30.68
C GLU A 333 20.51 5.99 -29.35
N THR A 334 20.39 4.67 -29.19
CA THR A 334 20.83 3.98 -27.98
C THR A 334 22.34 4.15 -27.78
N GLN A 335 22.75 4.83 -26.71
CA GLN A 335 24.14 5.16 -26.42
C GLN A 335 24.41 5.33 -24.94
N LYS A 336 25.70 5.33 -24.56
CA LYS A 336 26.08 5.71 -23.19
C LYS A 336 25.74 7.19 -22.93
N ALA A 337 25.18 7.46 -21.76
CA ALA A 337 24.86 8.79 -21.31
C ALA A 337 25.19 8.96 -19.82
N GLU A 338 25.61 10.16 -19.45
CA GLU A 338 25.81 10.58 -18.05
C GLU A 338 25.13 11.93 -17.83
N LEU A 339 24.30 12.03 -16.79
CA LEU A 339 23.67 13.28 -16.37
C LEU A 339 24.16 13.63 -14.97
N LYS A 340 24.88 14.74 -14.84
CA LYS A 340 25.53 15.18 -13.62
C LYS A 340 25.17 16.62 -13.29
N VAL A 341 25.18 16.95 -12.00
CA VAL A 341 24.94 18.30 -11.47
C VAL A 341 26.23 18.86 -10.89
N PHE A 342 26.49 20.13 -11.18
CA PHE A 342 27.69 20.84 -10.78
C PHE A 342 27.34 22.14 -10.06
N ASP A 343 28.19 22.57 -9.11
CA ASP A 343 28.17 23.87 -8.51
C ASP A 343 28.77 24.95 -9.45
N VAL A 344 28.77 26.19 -9.02
CA VAL A 344 29.33 27.32 -9.78
C VAL A 344 30.86 27.25 -9.94
N LEU A 345 31.55 26.43 -9.16
CA LEU A 345 32.99 26.21 -9.26
C LEU A 345 33.33 25.05 -10.18
N GLY A 346 32.33 24.36 -10.69
CA GLY A 346 32.48 23.18 -11.56
C GLY A 346 32.69 21.88 -10.81
N ASN A 347 32.50 21.83 -9.49
CA ASN A 347 32.54 20.56 -8.73
C ASN A 347 31.27 19.77 -8.95
N GLU A 348 31.40 18.48 -9.22
CA GLU A 348 30.26 17.55 -9.29
C GLU A 348 29.63 17.42 -7.89
N VAL A 349 28.32 17.67 -7.77
CA VAL A 349 27.57 17.58 -6.52
C VAL A 349 26.58 16.41 -6.51
N VAL A 350 26.07 16.00 -7.66
CA VAL A 350 25.15 14.86 -7.81
C VAL A 350 25.35 14.19 -9.17
N SER A 351 25.36 12.86 -9.22
CA SER A 351 25.19 12.07 -10.44
C SER A 351 23.78 11.52 -10.51
N LEU A 352 22.99 11.97 -11.49
CA LEU A 352 21.58 11.57 -11.63
C LEU A 352 21.38 10.37 -12.54
N PHE A 353 22.26 10.21 -13.56
CA PHE A 353 22.21 9.10 -14.49
C PHE A 353 23.62 8.74 -14.94
N ASN A 354 23.90 7.42 -15.00
CA ASN A 354 25.13 6.88 -15.60
C ASN A 354 24.84 5.50 -16.15
N GLY A 355 24.63 5.38 -17.45
CA GLY A 355 24.24 4.11 -18.07
C GLY A 355 24.02 4.23 -19.57
N VAL A 356 23.43 3.20 -20.14
CA VAL A 356 23.00 3.20 -21.55
C VAL A 356 21.60 3.82 -21.60
N ALA A 357 21.48 4.93 -22.32
CA ALA A 357 20.20 5.54 -22.66
C ALA A 357 19.69 4.95 -23.96
N GLU A 358 18.45 4.50 -23.96
CA GLU A 358 17.81 3.85 -25.12
C GLU A 358 17.12 4.90 -25.99
N GLU A 359 17.17 4.72 -27.31
CA GLU A 359 16.44 5.52 -28.30
C GLU A 359 14.94 5.54 -28.02
N GLY A 360 14.30 6.71 -28.19
CA GLY A 360 12.85 6.85 -28.01
C GLY A 360 12.38 6.96 -26.55
N ILE A 361 13.30 6.84 -25.57
CA ILE A 361 12.96 7.01 -24.16
C ILE A 361 13.19 8.46 -23.74
N ILE A 362 12.17 9.06 -23.09
CA ILE A 362 12.33 10.28 -22.32
C ILE A 362 12.63 9.89 -20.86
N TYR A 363 13.84 10.17 -20.41
CA TYR A 363 14.27 9.94 -19.03
C TYR A 363 13.81 11.12 -18.17
N GLU A 364 13.05 10.85 -17.13
CA GLU A 364 12.63 11.84 -16.12
C GLU A 364 13.32 11.51 -14.80
N LEU A 365 14.15 12.46 -14.32
CA LEU A 365 14.97 12.27 -13.13
C LEU A 365 14.70 13.37 -12.13
N GLU A 366 14.40 12.98 -10.90
CA GLU A 366 14.19 13.92 -9.80
C GLU A 366 15.51 14.27 -9.13
N LEU A 367 15.75 15.58 -8.94
CA LEU A 367 16.82 16.12 -8.12
C LEU A 367 16.22 16.64 -6.81
N ASN A 368 16.64 16.05 -5.68
CA ASN A 368 16.37 16.58 -4.36
C ASN A 368 17.56 17.44 -3.89
N GLY A 369 17.34 18.74 -3.75
CA GLY A 369 18.33 19.73 -3.31
C GLY A 369 18.39 19.97 -1.80
N GLU A 370 17.78 19.13 -0.96
CA GLU A 370 17.78 19.33 0.51
C GLU A 370 19.18 19.49 1.11
N ASN A 371 20.17 18.77 0.58
CA ASN A 371 21.55 18.84 1.04
C ASN A 371 22.41 19.86 0.29
N LEU A 372 21.84 20.61 -0.66
CA LEU A 372 22.52 21.64 -1.42
C LEU A 372 22.21 23.03 -0.86
N SER A 373 23.14 23.98 -0.95
CA SER A 373 22.89 25.38 -0.57
C SER A 373 22.03 26.09 -1.60
N SER A 374 21.25 27.12 -1.19
CA SER A 374 20.58 28.00 -2.16
C SER A 374 21.60 28.61 -3.11
N GLY A 375 21.31 28.63 -4.42
CA GLY A 375 22.23 29.14 -5.41
C GLY A 375 22.02 28.59 -6.82
N ILE A 376 22.94 28.97 -7.69
CA ILE A 376 22.95 28.52 -9.08
C ILE A 376 23.72 27.22 -9.18
N TYR A 377 23.15 26.29 -9.93
CA TYR A 377 23.74 25.02 -10.31
C TYR A 377 23.63 24.81 -11.81
N PHE A 378 24.47 23.95 -12.33
CA PHE A 378 24.44 23.52 -13.73
C PHE A 378 24.26 22.02 -13.78
N TYR A 379 23.51 21.52 -14.75
CA TYR A 379 23.48 20.10 -15.05
C TYR A 379 23.94 19.87 -16.49
N ARG A 380 24.64 18.78 -16.65
CA ARG A 380 25.30 18.38 -17.90
C ARG A 380 24.87 16.98 -18.29
N LEU A 381 24.35 16.87 -19.50
CA LEU A 381 24.19 15.58 -20.18
C LEU A 381 25.38 15.39 -21.10
N GLU A 382 26.14 14.33 -20.88
CA GLU A 382 27.26 13.91 -21.70
C GLU A 382 26.93 12.57 -22.34
N THR A 383 27.07 12.47 -23.65
CA THR A 383 26.83 11.26 -24.45
C THR A 383 28.02 10.98 -25.35
N ASN A 384 28.01 9.88 -26.09
CA ASN A 384 29.09 9.58 -27.04
C ASN A 384 29.26 10.63 -28.13
N SER A 385 28.19 11.36 -28.46
CA SER A 385 28.16 12.27 -29.63
C SER A 385 28.00 13.76 -29.26
N LYS A 386 27.51 14.08 -28.07
CA LYS A 386 27.16 15.46 -27.70
C LYS A 386 27.26 15.70 -26.20
N VAL A 387 27.55 16.95 -25.86
CA VAL A 387 27.48 17.48 -24.48
C VAL A 387 26.49 18.62 -24.44
N GLU A 388 25.49 18.55 -23.61
CA GLU A 388 24.50 19.60 -23.37
C GLU A 388 24.56 20.09 -21.94
N ASN A 389 24.39 21.39 -21.71
CA ASN A 389 24.41 22.01 -20.40
C ASN A 389 23.17 22.89 -20.19
N ARG A 390 22.65 22.87 -18.98
CA ARG A 390 21.56 23.77 -18.54
C ARG A 390 21.85 24.35 -17.15
N LYS A 391 21.22 25.49 -16.87
CA LYS A 391 21.35 26.20 -15.60
C LYS A 391 20.06 26.07 -14.81
N MET A 392 20.15 25.90 -13.49
CA MET A 392 19.03 25.88 -12.57
C MET A 392 19.30 26.73 -11.32
N LEU A 393 18.23 27.14 -10.62
CA LEU A 393 18.29 27.96 -9.42
C LEU A 393 17.53 27.28 -8.28
N LEU A 394 18.26 26.94 -7.20
CA LEU A 394 17.70 26.45 -5.96
C LEU A 394 17.43 27.63 -5.01
N LEU A 395 16.21 27.73 -4.52
CA LEU A 395 15.79 28.67 -3.49
C LEU A 395 15.26 27.88 -2.28
N LYS A 396 15.86 28.11 -1.12
CA LYS A 396 15.40 27.58 0.17
C LYS A 396 14.82 28.68 1.01
#